data_fe0651822c009f4064746737ce11bb5e
#
_entry.id   fe0651822c009f4064746737ce11bb5e
#
_cell.length_a   1.000
_cell.length_b   1.000
_cell.length_c   1.000
_cell.angle_alpha   90.00
_cell.angle_beta   90.00
_cell.angle_gamma   90.00
#
_symmetry.space_group_name_H-M   'P 1'
#
loop_
_entity.id
_entity.type
_entity.pdbx_description
1 polymer ?
#
loop_
_entity_poly.entity_id
_entity_poly.type
_entity_poly.pdbx_seq_one_letter_code
_entity_poly.pdbx_strand_id
1 'polypeptide(L)'
;MIKAEDILNATHGGLDIILDCYPQAKGCVNTKKHFAIRDERTPSASLREYDSKSYGKIWQVTDFGGDGKGENGISVYMHYKGMRQSQFNEALLQLAAKYGVKDELNRTVNKPDIRQRDARQDEPDGSRPFELNEKFTADELQVLGPNVKQADVDALHWHSVKWIANVKNRRVTVKYSTPHYPIFMRECLIHEASGEETEDKFYKVYEPLNVEKGFRFSYTPAGKKPQRYINGLSELKAAYHKMNSEEEKEWQRTHDDDKPYKEKKLPEAFICSGERDSLCCQSMGYHPLWFNSETYSLSAEEYREIMKYVEVLYNIPDIDETGRRKGTELALTYIDIHTVWLPDWLTSYKDNRGHGRKDLRDWMALRSEKKDFKNLMANALPARFWVEWLTKDGKKKYEIDTACLYNFLSLNGFHALKDDNSDNPEYLSLIHI
;
A
#
# COMPACT_ATOMS: atom_id res chain seq x y z
N MET A 1 -5.67 14.68 6.69
CA MET A 1 -6.06 13.38 7.32
C MET A 1 -6.81 13.71 8.59
N ILE A 2 -7.97 13.10 8.82
CA ILE A 2 -8.76 13.33 10.04
C ILE A 2 -7.93 12.92 11.25
N LYS A 3 -7.82 13.81 12.23
CA LYS A 3 -7.08 13.56 13.46
C LYS A 3 -8.04 13.16 14.59
N ALA A 4 -7.51 12.47 15.59
CA ALA A 4 -8.27 12.11 16.79
C ALA A 4 -8.85 13.35 17.49
N GLU A 5 -8.08 14.43 17.51
CA GLU A 5 -8.48 15.73 18.07
C GLU A 5 -9.73 16.29 17.37
N ASP A 6 -9.81 16.20 16.03
CA ASP A 6 -10.97 16.70 15.26
C ASP A 6 -12.25 15.97 15.65
N ILE A 7 -12.16 14.65 15.86
CA ILE A 7 -13.27 13.81 16.30
C ILE A 7 -13.69 14.14 17.72
N LEU A 8 -12.72 14.22 18.65
CA LEU A 8 -13.01 14.51 20.05
C LEU A 8 -13.62 15.90 20.21
N ASN A 9 -13.11 16.90 19.50
CA ASN A 9 -13.66 18.26 19.53
C ASN A 9 -15.09 18.31 18.96
N ALA A 10 -15.37 17.60 17.89
CA ALA A 10 -16.71 17.55 17.28
C ALA A 10 -17.72 16.76 18.11
N THR A 11 -17.28 16.01 19.11
CA THR A 11 -18.12 15.09 19.92
C THR A 11 -18.06 15.43 21.42
N HIS A 12 -17.96 16.73 21.75
CA HIS A 12 -17.91 17.24 23.12
C HIS A 12 -16.86 16.50 23.99
N GLY A 13 -15.61 16.42 23.49
CA GLY A 13 -14.53 15.70 24.17
C GLY A 13 -14.70 14.18 24.13
N GLY A 14 -15.44 13.66 23.17
CA GLY A 14 -15.75 12.23 23.00
C GLY A 14 -16.98 11.75 23.79
N LEU A 15 -17.70 12.63 24.48
CA LEU A 15 -18.88 12.27 25.26
C LEU A 15 -19.98 11.64 24.39
N ASP A 16 -20.29 12.26 23.24
CA ASP A 16 -21.34 11.75 22.36
C ASP A 16 -21.05 10.34 21.87
N ILE A 17 -19.77 10.04 21.60
CA ILE A 17 -19.34 8.69 21.19
C ILE A 17 -19.60 7.69 22.32
N ILE A 18 -19.23 8.07 23.57
CA ILE A 18 -19.43 7.20 24.73
C ILE A 18 -20.91 6.93 24.96
N LEU A 19 -21.76 7.96 24.87
CA LEU A 19 -23.19 7.82 25.07
C LEU A 19 -23.86 7.01 23.94
N ASP A 20 -23.34 7.06 22.73
CA ASP A 20 -23.83 6.24 21.63
C ASP A 20 -23.45 4.76 21.78
N CYS A 21 -22.27 4.49 22.34
CA CYS A 21 -21.84 3.12 22.63
C CYS A 21 -22.53 2.56 23.88
N TYR A 22 -22.70 3.40 24.90
CA TYR A 22 -23.25 3.06 26.21
C TYR A 22 -24.33 4.06 26.64
N PRO A 23 -25.57 3.97 26.11
CA PRO A 23 -26.66 4.90 26.42
C PRO A 23 -26.96 5.00 27.93
N GLN A 24 -26.74 3.92 28.69
CA GLN A 24 -26.89 3.85 30.14
C GLN A 24 -25.92 4.81 30.89
N ALA A 25 -24.81 5.19 30.28
CA ALA A 25 -23.85 6.15 30.85
C ALA A 25 -24.42 7.59 30.98
N LYS A 26 -25.54 7.89 30.29
CA LYS A 26 -26.18 9.22 30.31
C LYS A 26 -26.51 9.70 31.73
N GLY A 27 -26.95 8.78 32.59
CA GLY A 27 -27.25 9.10 34.00
C GLY A 27 -26.01 9.31 34.89
N CYS A 28 -24.79 9.10 34.36
CA CYS A 28 -23.54 9.21 35.06
C CYS A 28 -22.78 10.51 34.73
N VAL A 29 -23.22 11.28 33.73
CA VAL A 29 -22.59 12.56 33.35
C VAL A 29 -22.65 13.54 34.52
N ASN A 30 -21.49 14.08 34.88
CA ASN A 30 -21.32 15.01 36.03
C ASN A 30 -21.81 14.45 37.38
N THR A 31 -21.85 13.12 37.55
CA THR A 31 -22.23 12.49 38.80
C THR A 31 -21.14 11.51 39.26
N LYS A 32 -21.27 11.00 40.51
CA LYS A 32 -20.40 9.89 41.00
C LYS A 32 -21.02 8.52 40.77
N LYS A 33 -22.09 8.40 39.97
CA LYS A 33 -22.74 7.14 39.68
C LYS A 33 -21.91 6.30 38.72
N HIS A 34 -22.09 5.00 38.82
CA HIS A 34 -21.49 4.02 37.89
C HIS A 34 -22.56 3.43 36.97
N PHE A 35 -22.13 2.93 35.82
CA PHE A 35 -22.96 2.22 34.87
C PHE A 35 -22.37 0.86 34.54
N ALA A 36 -23.15 -0.05 34.00
CA ALA A 36 -22.72 -1.38 33.60
C ALA A 36 -22.33 -1.37 32.12
N ILE A 37 -21.12 -1.88 31.79
CA ILE A 37 -20.66 -2.08 30.41
C ILE A 37 -21.03 -3.48 29.92
N ARG A 38 -21.13 -4.43 30.83
CA ARG A 38 -21.45 -5.83 30.59
C ARG A 38 -22.59 -6.29 31.49
N ASP A 39 -23.03 -7.52 31.35
CA ASP A 39 -23.99 -8.12 32.29
C ASP A 39 -23.30 -8.37 33.64
N GLU A 40 -23.47 -7.40 34.55
CA GLU A 40 -22.86 -7.39 35.87
C GLU A 40 -23.88 -6.96 36.94
N ARG A 41 -23.80 -7.61 38.09
CA ARG A 41 -24.73 -7.36 39.21
C ARG A 41 -24.57 -5.98 39.82
N THR A 42 -23.34 -5.46 39.85
CA THR A 42 -22.99 -4.17 40.40
C THR A 42 -22.29 -3.33 39.35
N PRO A 43 -22.86 -2.22 38.91
CA PRO A 43 -22.23 -1.34 37.92
C PRO A 43 -20.84 -0.90 38.33
N SER A 44 -19.83 -1.13 37.50
CA SER A 44 -18.41 -0.89 37.83
C SER A 44 -17.74 0.21 37.02
N ALA A 45 -18.35 0.66 35.91
CA ALA A 45 -17.76 1.69 35.06
C ALA A 45 -18.10 3.10 35.51
N SER A 46 -17.13 3.99 35.56
CA SER A 46 -17.31 5.43 35.82
C SER A 46 -17.11 6.26 34.54
N LEU A 47 -17.81 7.39 34.46
CA LEU A 47 -17.68 8.38 33.38
C LEU A 47 -17.22 9.70 33.99
N ARG A 48 -16.06 10.23 33.57
CA ARG A 48 -15.51 11.47 34.09
C ARG A 48 -14.85 12.31 33.02
N GLU A 49 -14.88 13.64 33.21
CA GLU A 49 -14.06 14.56 32.45
C GLU A 49 -12.59 14.41 32.90
N TYR A 50 -11.68 14.40 31.95
CA TYR A 50 -10.25 14.25 32.17
C TYR A 50 -9.48 15.30 31.36
N ASP A 51 -8.48 15.91 31.96
CA ASP A 51 -7.61 16.89 31.30
C ASP A 51 -6.41 16.16 30.69
N SER A 52 -6.51 15.88 29.39
CA SER A 52 -5.49 15.16 28.62
C SER A 52 -4.39 16.09 28.16
N LYS A 53 -3.13 15.69 28.34
CA LYS A 53 -1.98 16.43 27.81
C LYS A 53 -2.00 16.58 26.29
N SER A 54 -2.63 15.65 25.58
CA SER A 54 -2.64 15.61 24.11
C SER A 54 -3.89 16.21 23.47
N TYR A 55 -5.05 16.18 24.20
CA TYR A 55 -6.36 16.51 23.62
C TYR A 55 -7.15 17.55 24.44
N GLY A 56 -6.56 18.11 25.51
CA GLY A 56 -7.28 18.99 26.42
C GLY A 56 -8.37 18.25 27.21
N LYS A 57 -9.51 18.91 27.43
CA LYS A 57 -10.62 18.32 28.19
C LYS A 57 -11.36 17.28 27.37
N ILE A 58 -11.33 16.02 27.80
CA ILE A 58 -12.00 14.89 27.18
C ILE A 58 -12.77 14.07 28.22
N TRP A 59 -13.75 13.30 27.77
CA TRP A 59 -14.45 12.33 28.59
C TRP A 59 -13.75 10.97 28.55
N GLN A 60 -13.66 10.34 29.71
CA GLN A 60 -13.08 9.00 29.86
C GLN A 60 -14.06 8.08 30.59
N VAL A 61 -14.09 6.84 30.12
CA VAL A 61 -14.70 5.71 30.83
C VAL A 61 -13.59 4.93 31.50
N THR A 62 -13.77 4.59 32.78
CA THR A 62 -12.88 3.68 33.52
C THR A 62 -13.72 2.55 34.06
N ASP A 63 -13.46 1.33 33.57
CA ASP A 63 -14.12 0.12 34.02
C ASP A 63 -13.30 -0.57 35.13
N PHE A 64 -13.71 -0.41 36.38
CA PHE A 64 -13.03 -1.00 37.54
C PHE A 64 -13.25 -2.51 37.68
N GLY A 65 -14.23 -3.07 36.97
CA GLY A 65 -14.44 -4.51 36.89
C GLY A 65 -13.64 -5.17 35.74
N GLY A 66 -12.97 -4.37 34.89
CA GLY A 66 -12.07 -4.77 33.84
C GLY A 66 -10.60 -4.52 34.19
N ASP A 67 -9.85 -3.92 33.27
CA ASP A 67 -8.42 -3.61 33.46
C ASP A 67 -8.16 -2.28 34.21
N GLY A 68 -9.19 -1.54 34.53
CA GLY A 68 -9.11 -0.29 35.27
C GLY A 68 -8.48 0.88 34.50
N LYS A 69 -8.21 0.73 33.21
CA LYS A 69 -7.65 1.80 32.38
C LYS A 69 -8.72 2.77 31.91
N GLY A 70 -8.35 4.04 31.83
CA GLY A 70 -9.22 5.07 31.29
C GLY A 70 -9.23 5.05 29.76
N GLU A 71 -10.40 4.93 29.16
CA GLU A 71 -10.61 4.94 27.71
C GLU A 71 -11.34 6.23 27.29
N ASN A 72 -10.80 6.94 26.30
CA ASN A 72 -11.49 8.07 25.66
C ASN A 72 -12.58 7.58 24.69
N GLY A 73 -13.40 8.49 24.17
CA GLY A 73 -14.51 8.13 23.29
C GLY A 73 -14.11 7.29 22.08
N ILE A 74 -12.94 7.54 21.48
CA ILE A 74 -12.46 6.76 20.32
C ILE A 74 -12.07 5.35 20.76
N SER A 75 -11.35 5.20 21.88
CA SER A 75 -10.97 3.87 22.42
C SER A 75 -12.21 3.08 22.83
N VAL A 76 -13.19 3.74 23.46
CA VAL A 76 -14.50 3.13 23.79
C VAL A 76 -15.20 2.62 22.53
N TYR A 77 -15.24 3.41 21.45
CA TYR A 77 -15.83 2.99 20.18
C TYR A 77 -15.11 1.77 19.61
N MET A 78 -13.78 1.80 19.60
CA MET A 78 -12.98 0.68 19.11
C MET A 78 -13.25 -0.60 19.90
N HIS A 79 -13.27 -0.50 21.23
CA HIS A 79 -13.58 -1.62 22.12
C HIS A 79 -15.00 -2.15 21.89
N TYR A 80 -16.00 -1.28 21.85
CA TYR A 80 -17.39 -1.61 21.58
C TYR A 80 -17.59 -2.33 20.23
N LYS A 81 -16.79 -1.98 19.21
CA LYS A 81 -16.81 -2.60 17.88
C LYS A 81 -15.88 -3.81 17.75
N GLY A 82 -15.15 -4.19 18.79
CA GLY A 82 -14.15 -5.27 18.73
C GLY A 82 -12.98 -4.97 17.77
N MET A 83 -12.65 -3.69 17.60
CA MET A 83 -11.57 -3.26 16.70
C MET A 83 -10.21 -3.38 17.38
N ARG A 84 -9.19 -3.77 16.61
CA ARG A 84 -7.79 -3.82 17.08
C ARG A 84 -7.14 -2.44 16.98
N GLN A 85 -6.05 -2.22 17.70
CA GLN A 85 -5.28 -0.97 17.64
C GLN A 85 -4.81 -0.62 16.21
N SER A 86 -4.49 -1.60 15.40
CA SER A 86 -4.16 -1.43 13.98
C SER A 86 -5.28 -0.82 13.13
N GLN A 87 -6.51 -0.82 13.62
CA GLN A 87 -7.70 -0.26 12.95
C GLN A 87 -8.03 1.16 13.42
N PHE A 88 -7.12 1.81 14.14
CA PHE A 88 -7.37 3.15 14.69
C PHE A 88 -7.80 4.17 13.61
N ASN A 89 -7.09 4.20 12.47
CA ASN A 89 -7.44 5.11 11.37
C ASN A 89 -8.80 4.78 10.73
N GLU A 90 -9.17 3.52 10.71
CA GLU A 90 -10.50 3.09 10.28
C GLU A 90 -11.58 3.59 11.23
N ALA A 91 -11.36 3.48 12.54
CA ALA A 91 -12.26 4.02 13.55
C ALA A 91 -12.44 5.54 13.41
N LEU A 92 -11.37 6.31 13.16
CA LEU A 92 -11.45 7.74 12.89
C LEU A 92 -12.34 8.06 11.68
N LEU A 93 -12.21 7.32 10.59
CA LEU A 93 -13.03 7.54 9.39
C LEU A 93 -14.52 7.18 9.63
N GLN A 94 -14.80 6.11 10.37
CA GLN A 94 -16.17 5.74 10.74
C GLN A 94 -16.81 6.81 11.62
N LEU A 95 -16.09 7.28 12.63
CA LEU A 95 -16.56 8.34 13.52
C LEU A 95 -16.74 9.67 12.77
N ALA A 96 -15.79 10.02 11.89
CA ALA A 96 -15.92 11.21 11.05
C ALA A 96 -17.16 11.18 10.16
N ALA A 97 -17.43 10.03 9.53
CA ALA A 97 -18.64 9.86 8.72
C ALA A 97 -19.91 9.98 9.58
N LYS A 98 -19.92 9.40 10.78
CA LYS A 98 -21.07 9.42 11.70
C LYS A 98 -21.37 10.81 12.24
N TYR A 99 -20.32 11.56 12.65
CA TYR A 99 -20.48 12.88 13.27
C TYR A 99 -20.24 14.05 12.30
N GLY A 100 -20.12 13.79 11.01
CA GLY A 100 -19.99 14.82 9.99
C GLY A 100 -18.67 15.59 10.01
N VAL A 101 -17.61 15.04 10.62
CA VAL A 101 -16.29 15.66 10.68
C VAL A 101 -15.64 15.60 9.31
N LYS A 102 -15.30 16.76 8.76
CA LYS A 102 -14.65 16.89 7.46
C LYS A 102 -13.17 17.22 7.63
N ASP A 103 -12.35 16.62 6.78
CA ASP A 103 -10.93 16.96 6.70
C ASP A 103 -10.78 18.35 6.05
N GLU A 104 -10.49 19.36 6.85
CA GLU A 104 -10.36 20.75 6.38
C GLU A 104 -9.12 21.01 5.51
N LEU A 105 -8.09 20.17 5.63
CA LEU A 105 -6.85 20.29 4.84
C LEU A 105 -7.05 20.09 3.33
N ASN A 106 -8.21 19.62 2.89
CA ASN A 106 -8.49 19.33 1.47
C ASN A 106 -9.11 20.47 0.66
N ARG A 107 -9.34 21.62 1.24
CA ARG A 107 -9.90 22.77 0.51
C ARG A 107 -8.85 23.67 -0.14
N THR A 108 -7.60 23.58 0.25
CA THR A 108 -6.51 24.29 -0.42
C THR A 108 -6.16 23.58 -1.72
N VAL A 109 -6.42 24.22 -2.83
CA VAL A 109 -5.88 23.78 -4.14
C VAL A 109 -4.37 23.87 -4.04
N ASN A 110 -3.72 22.72 -3.88
CA ASN A 110 -2.27 22.64 -3.80
C ASN A 110 -1.69 23.04 -5.17
N LYS A 111 -1.13 24.23 -5.23
CA LYS A 111 -0.47 24.76 -6.41
C LYS A 111 1.04 24.74 -6.21
N PRO A 112 1.82 24.41 -7.25
CA PRO A 112 3.28 24.52 -7.17
C PRO A 112 3.69 25.99 -7.06
N ASP A 113 4.81 26.27 -6.36
CA ASP A 113 5.49 27.58 -6.44
C ASP A 113 6.28 27.60 -7.76
N ILE A 114 5.88 28.43 -8.69
CA ILE A 114 6.49 28.56 -10.01
C ILE A 114 7.09 29.95 -10.17
N ARG A 115 8.39 30.01 -10.49
CA ARG A 115 9.11 31.25 -10.77
C ARG A 115 9.69 31.22 -12.17
N GLN A 116 9.76 32.37 -12.83
CA GLN A 116 10.33 32.49 -14.16
C GLN A 116 11.51 33.45 -14.14
N ARG A 117 12.53 33.13 -14.93
CA ARG A 117 13.70 33.98 -15.17
C ARG A 117 14.23 33.73 -16.60
N ASP A 118 15.08 34.61 -17.05
CA ASP A 118 15.82 34.36 -18.28
C ASP A 118 16.86 33.26 -18.12
N ALA A 119 17.12 32.50 -19.18
CA ALA A 119 18.14 31.47 -19.20
C ALA A 119 19.54 32.08 -19.22
N ARG A 120 20.48 31.48 -18.49
CA ARG A 120 21.90 31.81 -18.56
C ARG A 120 22.52 31.21 -19.83
N GLN A 121 23.75 31.62 -20.16
CA GLN A 121 24.45 31.10 -21.33
C GLN A 121 24.77 29.61 -21.28
N ASP A 122 24.96 29.09 -20.08
CA ASP A 122 25.24 27.67 -19.77
C ASP A 122 23.98 26.79 -19.61
N GLU A 123 22.78 27.35 -19.80
CA GLU A 123 21.52 26.62 -19.71
C GLU A 123 20.91 26.42 -21.13
N PRO A 124 21.20 25.28 -21.78
CA PRO A 124 20.71 25.02 -23.14
C PRO A 124 19.19 24.77 -23.15
N ASP A 125 18.54 25.14 -24.22
CA ASP A 125 17.13 24.85 -24.48
C ASP A 125 16.88 23.33 -24.43
N GLY A 126 15.78 22.94 -23.77
CA GLY A 126 15.40 21.55 -23.55
C GLY A 126 16.04 20.91 -22.32
N SER A 127 16.98 21.59 -21.64
CA SER A 127 17.54 21.08 -20.39
C SER A 127 16.53 21.17 -19.24
N ARG A 128 16.70 20.27 -18.26
CA ARG A 128 15.86 20.19 -17.05
C ARG A 128 16.75 20.07 -15.80
N PRO A 129 17.44 21.14 -15.40
CA PRO A 129 18.25 21.14 -14.20
C PRO A 129 17.36 21.01 -12.95
N PHE A 130 17.91 20.38 -11.91
CA PHE A 130 17.21 20.16 -10.64
C PHE A 130 18.21 20.18 -9.46
N GLU A 131 17.65 20.35 -8.27
CA GLU A 131 18.38 20.22 -7.01
C GLU A 131 17.59 19.33 -6.07
N LEU A 132 18.28 18.39 -5.42
CA LEU A 132 17.70 17.44 -4.49
C LEU A 132 17.90 17.90 -3.04
N ASN A 133 17.00 17.51 -2.16
CA ASN A 133 17.19 17.58 -0.73
C ASN A 133 18.01 16.37 -0.25
N GLU A 134 18.73 16.50 0.85
CA GLU A 134 19.50 15.38 1.41
C GLU A 134 18.62 14.25 1.95
N LYS A 135 17.46 14.62 2.50
CA LYS A 135 16.52 13.69 3.12
C LYS A 135 15.08 14.11 2.87
N PHE A 136 14.19 13.16 2.98
CA PHE A 136 12.76 13.41 3.00
C PHE A 136 12.31 13.98 4.35
N THR A 137 11.35 14.87 4.33
CA THR A 137 10.62 15.28 5.54
C THR A 137 9.59 14.21 5.94
N ALA A 138 9.13 14.23 7.19
CA ALA A 138 8.09 13.32 7.66
C ALA A 138 6.78 13.45 6.85
N ASP A 139 6.42 14.69 6.48
CA ASP A 139 5.23 14.96 5.67
C ASP A 139 5.34 14.40 4.25
N GLU A 140 6.52 14.51 3.63
CA GLU A 140 6.80 13.92 2.30
C GLU A 140 6.71 12.40 2.32
N LEU A 141 7.29 11.74 3.33
CA LEU A 141 7.17 10.29 3.50
C LEU A 141 5.70 9.87 3.68
N GLN A 142 4.91 10.62 4.43
CA GLN A 142 3.49 10.37 4.61
C GLN A 142 2.69 10.54 3.31
N VAL A 143 3.06 11.49 2.46
CA VAL A 143 2.44 11.65 1.11
C VAL A 143 2.71 10.44 0.24
N LEU A 144 3.92 9.86 0.31
CA LEU A 144 4.30 8.67 -0.44
C LEU A 144 3.54 7.43 0.05
N GLY A 145 3.41 7.24 1.36
CA GLY A 145 2.60 6.14 1.88
C GLY A 145 2.65 6.01 3.40
N PRO A 146 1.65 5.33 4.00
CA PRO A 146 1.71 4.98 5.41
C PRO A 146 2.88 4.03 5.68
N ASN A 147 3.57 4.24 6.79
CA ASN A 147 4.73 3.46 7.25
C ASN A 147 6.00 3.56 6.38
N VAL A 148 6.01 4.34 5.30
CA VAL A 148 7.19 4.57 4.46
C VAL A 148 8.23 5.36 5.26
N LYS A 149 9.47 4.89 5.24
CA LYS A 149 10.63 5.47 5.95
C LYS A 149 11.71 5.89 4.96
N GLN A 150 12.70 6.65 5.43
CA GLN A 150 13.86 7.04 4.61
C GLN A 150 14.55 5.83 3.95
N ALA A 151 14.75 4.74 4.70
CA ALA A 151 15.38 3.55 4.15
C ALA A 151 14.59 2.90 2.98
N ASP A 152 13.26 3.04 2.96
CA ASP A 152 12.43 2.47 1.89
C ASP A 152 12.54 3.29 0.61
N VAL A 153 12.58 4.62 0.73
CA VAL A 153 12.78 5.52 -0.43
C VAL A 153 14.20 5.41 -0.97
N ASP A 154 15.20 5.29 -0.10
CA ASP A 154 16.60 5.08 -0.49
C ASP A 154 16.78 3.75 -1.25
N ALA A 155 16.16 2.66 -0.75
CA ALA A 155 16.23 1.34 -1.38
C ALA A 155 15.63 1.29 -2.80
N LEU A 156 14.69 2.18 -3.11
CA LEU A 156 14.08 2.30 -4.43
C LEU A 156 14.57 3.54 -5.21
N HIS A 157 15.67 4.15 -4.77
CA HIS A 157 16.33 5.31 -5.41
C HIS A 157 15.41 6.52 -5.60
N TRP A 158 14.52 6.77 -4.64
CA TRP A 158 13.70 7.96 -4.60
C TRP A 158 14.42 9.10 -3.86
N HIS A 159 14.19 10.32 -4.35
CA HIS A 159 14.76 11.55 -3.81
C HIS A 159 13.67 12.61 -3.62
N SER A 160 13.78 13.40 -2.55
CA SER A 160 13.02 14.63 -2.39
C SER A 160 13.66 15.72 -3.26
N VAL A 161 12.85 16.42 -4.05
CA VAL A 161 13.30 17.48 -4.96
C VAL A 161 13.12 18.83 -4.26
N LYS A 162 14.16 19.66 -4.27
CA LYS A 162 14.09 21.04 -3.79
C LYS A 162 13.45 21.94 -4.85
N TRP A 163 13.94 21.81 -6.07
CA TRP A 163 13.37 22.46 -7.26
C TRP A 163 13.73 21.70 -8.53
N ILE A 164 12.91 21.87 -9.55
CA ILE A 164 13.18 21.41 -10.91
C ILE A 164 12.85 22.52 -11.90
N ALA A 165 13.68 22.70 -12.92
CA ALA A 165 13.46 23.71 -13.93
C ALA A 165 13.25 23.12 -15.33
N ASN A 166 12.64 23.91 -16.18
CA ASN A 166 12.45 23.66 -17.61
C ASN A 166 13.02 24.86 -18.37
N VAL A 167 13.98 24.63 -19.26
CA VAL A 167 14.56 25.65 -20.13
C VAL A 167 13.93 25.56 -21.51
N LYS A 168 13.23 26.61 -21.93
CA LYS A 168 12.57 26.67 -23.24
C LYS A 168 12.55 28.10 -23.78
N ASN A 169 12.98 28.28 -25.03
CA ASN A 169 12.99 29.58 -25.70
C ASN A 169 13.71 30.67 -24.87
N ARG A 170 14.88 30.34 -24.33
CA ARG A 170 15.69 31.20 -23.45
C ARG A 170 15.00 31.67 -22.16
N ARG A 171 13.95 31.01 -21.76
CA ARG A 171 13.28 31.20 -20.45
C ARG A 171 13.40 29.97 -19.61
N VAL A 172 13.62 30.15 -18.31
CA VAL A 172 13.67 29.10 -17.30
C VAL A 172 12.41 29.22 -16.44
N THR A 173 11.63 28.16 -16.44
CA THR A 173 10.51 28.02 -15.50
C THR A 173 10.96 27.08 -14.40
N VAL A 174 11.13 27.60 -13.19
CA VAL A 174 11.54 26.85 -12.00
C VAL A 174 10.31 26.51 -11.18
N LYS A 175 10.13 25.24 -10.88
CA LYS A 175 9.09 24.73 -9.99
C LYS A 175 9.71 24.28 -8.68
N TYR A 176 9.28 24.86 -7.57
CA TYR A 176 9.77 24.52 -6.23
C TYR A 176 8.85 23.53 -5.55
N SER A 177 9.47 22.54 -4.91
CA SER A 177 8.78 21.68 -3.96
C SER A 177 8.42 22.47 -2.70
N THR A 178 7.24 22.23 -2.16
CA THR A 178 6.76 22.84 -0.92
C THR A 178 6.06 21.78 -0.06
N PRO A 179 5.87 21.99 1.25
CA PRO A 179 5.10 21.08 2.09
C PRO A 179 3.70 20.77 1.56
N HIS A 180 3.09 21.73 0.85
CA HIS A 180 1.75 21.58 0.25
C HIS A 180 1.77 21.08 -1.20
N TYR A 181 2.94 21.02 -1.82
CA TYR A 181 3.13 20.51 -3.18
C TYR A 181 4.51 19.87 -3.29
N PRO A 182 4.72 18.71 -2.69
CA PRO A 182 5.99 18.00 -2.77
C PRO A 182 6.23 17.45 -4.18
N ILE A 183 7.48 17.49 -4.61
CA ILE A 183 7.96 16.93 -5.87
C ILE A 183 9.00 15.87 -5.53
N PHE A 184 8.89 14.74 -6.15
CA PHE A 184 9.79 13.60 -5.96
C PHE A 184 10.47 13.22 -7.26
N MET A 185 11.63 12.59 -7.15
CA MET A 185 12.38 12.10 -8.30
C MET A 185 12.91 10.70 -8.01
N ARG A 186 12.73 9.78 -8.95
CA ARG A 186 13.33 8.46 -8.88
C ARG A 186 14.43 8.34 -9.93
N GLU A 187 15.60 7.88 -9.49
CA GLU A 187 16.66 7.45 -10.39
C GLU A 187 16.34 6.06 -10.94
N CYS A 188 16.42 5.89 -12.25
CA CYS A 188 16.09 4.65 -12.96
C CYS A 188 17.28 4.24 -13.81
N LEU A 189 17.89 3.08 -13.51
CA LEU A 189 18.97 2.51 -14.32
C LEU A 189 18.40 1.95 -15.63
N ILE A 190 19.12 2.17 -16.73
CA ILE A 190 18.76 1.60 -18.04
C ILE A 190 19.53 0.29 -18.20
N HIS A 191 18.80 -0.79 -18.50
CA HIS A 191 19.40 -2.09 -18.82
C HIS A 191 19.51 -2.25 -20.33
N GLU A 192 20.60 -2.83 -20.78
CA GLU A 192 20.72 -3.25 -22.17
C GLU A 192 19.81 -4.45 -22.48
N ALA A 193 19.58 -4.72 -23.77
CA ALA A 193 18.82 -5.88 -24.19
C ALA A 193 19.46 -7.22 -23.77
N SER A 194 20.76 -7.22 -23.47
CA SER A 194 21.50 -8.36 -22.88
C SER A 194 21.15 -8.62 -21.40
N GLY A 195 20.42 -7.68 -20.72
CA GLY A 195 20.17 -7.73 -19.29
C GLY A 195 21.31 -7.19 -18.42
N GLU A 196 22.43 -6.76 -19.03
CA GLU A 196 23.51 -6.10 -18.31
C GLU A 196 23.11 -4.68 -17.86
N GLU A 197 23.48 -4.31 -16.65
CA GLU A 197 23.29 -2.95 -16.14
C GLU A 197 24.25 -1.99 -16.83
N THR A 198 23.70 -0.91 -17.37
CA THR A 198 24.51 0.19 -17.91
C THR A 198 24.66 1.28 -16.86
N GLU A 199 25.68 2.13 -17.00
CA GLU A 199 25.79 3.37 -16.22
C GLU A 199 24.77 4.43 -16.67
N ASP A 200 24.06 4.19 -17.78
CA ASP A 200 23.05 5.06 -18.32
C ASP A 200 21.79 5.05 -17.44
N LYS A 201 21.31 6.23 -17.12
CA LYS A 201 20.15 6.43 -16.27
C LYS A 201 19.23 7.53 -16.78
N PHE A 202 17.98 7.42 -16.39
CA PHE A 202 17.00 8.49 -16.52
C PHE A 202 16.32 8.75 -15.18
N TYR A 203 15.69 9.89 -15.05
CA TYR A 203 14.95 10.25 -13.85
C TYR A 203 13.46 10.33 -14.14
N LYS A 204 12.65 9.75 -13.27
CA LYS A 204 11.21 9.89 -13.24
C LYS A 204 10.84 10.94 -12.21
N VAL A 205 10.27 12.05 -12.66
CA VAL A 205 9.75 13.11 -11.79
C VAL A 205 8.31 12.81 -11.46
N TYR A 206 7.94 12.89 -10.18
CA TYR A 206 6.61 12.57 -9.68
C TYR A 206 6.04 13.73 -8.87
N GLU A 207 4.88 14.23 -9.30
CA GLU A 207 4.10 15.29 -8.67
C GLU A 207 2.76 14.71 -8.20
N PRO A 208 2.68 14.04 -7.02
CA PRO A 208 1.49 13.27 -6.59
C PRO A 208 0.23 14.13 -6.44
N LEU A 209 0.39 15.42 -6.14
CA LEU A 209 -0.70 16.37 -5.90
C LEU A 209 -1.09 17.17 -7.14
N ASN A 210 -0.48 16.92 -8.30
CA ASN A 210 -0.89 17.56 -9.54
C ASN A 210 -2.34 17.17 -9.88
N VAL A 211 -3.19 18.19 -10.03
CA VAL A 211 -4.62 18.00 -10.31
C VAL A 211 -4.84 17.37 -11.68
N GLU A 212 -3.96 17.69 -12.64
CA GLU A 212 -3.99 17.11 -13.98
C GLU A 212 -3.24 15.77 -13.98
N LYS A 213 -3.98 14.68 -14.00
CA LYS A 213 -3.43 13.31 -13.89
C LYS A 213 -2.33 13.03 -14.93
N GLY A 214 -2.47 13.52 -16.16
CA GLY A 214 -1.50 13.32 -17.24
C GLY A 214 -0.15 14.01 -17.01
N PHE A 215 -0.07 14.97 -16.09
CA PHE A 215 1.16 15.70 -15.78
C PHE A 215 1.75 15.34 -14.42
N ARG A 216 1.24 14.29 -13.78
CA ARG A 216 1.83 13.79 -12.53
C ARG A 216 3.21 13.20 -12.71
N PHE A 217 3.49 12.72 -13.91
CA PHE A 217 4.77 12.11 -14.25
C PHE A 217 5.43 12.82 -15.41
N SER A 218 6.73 13.02 -15.30
CA SER A 218 7.58 13.46 -16.39
C SER A 218 8.95 12.79 -16.28
N TYR A 219 9.73 12.85 -17.35
CA TYR A 219 11.02 12.16 -17.43
C TYR A 219 12.11 13.11 -17.86
N THR A 220 13.33 12.91 -17.34
CA THR A 220 14.51 13.69 -17.71
C THR A 220 15.75 12.79 -17.72
N PRO A 221 16.68 12.91 -18.70
CA PRO A 221 16.55 13.72 -19.92
C PRO A 221 15.42 13.23 -20.85
N ALA A 222 14.89 14.15 -21.67
CA ALA A 222 13.85 13.79 -22.63
C ALA A 222 14.35 12.71 -23.60
N GLY A 223 13.49 11.72 -23.91
CA GLY A 223 13.80 10.63 -24.82
C GLY A 223 14.69 9.51 -24.28
N LYS A 224 15.24 9.64 -23.07
CA LYS A 224 16.08 8.59 -22.47
C LYS A 224 15.29 7.42 -21.88
N LYS A 225 14.03 7.63 -21.47
CA LYS A 225 13.20 6.54 -20.91
C LYS A 225 12.94 5.47 -21.97
N PRO A 226 13.28 4.19 -21.72
CA PRO A 226 12.94 3.09 -22.61
C PRO A 226 11.42 2.93 -22.80
N GLN A 227 11.00 2.42 -23.97
CA GLN A 227 9.60 2.15 -24.24
C GLN A 227 9.03 1.11 -23.28
N ARG A 228 9.80 0.05 -23.03
CA ARG A 228 9.50 -0.98 -22.02
C ARG A 228 10.45 -0.80 -20.85
N TYR A 229 9.92 -0.74 -19.65
CA TYR A 229 10.69 -0.59 -18.42
C TYR A 229 9.91 -1.12 -17.23
N ILE A 230 10.50 -2.06 -16.51
CA ILE A 230 9.96 -2.61 -15.28
C ILE A 230 10.71 -1.93 -14.12
N ASN A 231 9.99 -1.08 -13.40
CA ASN A 231 10.54 -0.48 -12.19
C ASN A 231 10.69 -1.55 -11.11
N GLY A 232 11.76 -1.47 -10.32
CA GLY A 232 12.05 -2.42 -9.24
C GLY A 232 12.83 -3.67 -9.69
N LEU A 233 13.01 -3.89 -11.00
CA LEU A 233 13.71 -5.09 -11.49
C LEU A 233 15.20 -5.06 -11.16
N SER A 234 15.86 -3.91 -11.24
CA SER A 234 17.28 -3.74 -10.85
C SER A 234 17.47 -4.05 -9.37
N GLU A 235 16.58 -3.49 -8.55
CA GLU A 235 16.61 -3.67 -7.10
C GLU A 235 16.34 -5.13 -6.71
N LEU A 236 15.44 -5.81 -7.45
CA LEU A 236 15.18 -7.24 -7.27
C LEU A 236 16.44 -8.08 -7.60
N LYS A 237 17.08 -7.80 -8.74
CA LYS A 237 18.34 -8.47 -9.14
C LYS A 237 19.44 -8.24 -8.10
N ALA A 238 19.62 -7.00 -7.65
CA ALA A 238 20.61 -6.64 -6.63
C ALA A 238 20.35 -7.39 -5.30
N ALA A 239 19.08 -7.49 -4.88
CA ALA A 239 18.70 -8.25 -3.68
C ALA A 239 18.99 -9.74 -3.83
N TYR A 240 18.68 -10.34 -4.99
CA TYR A 240 19.00 -11.74 -5.31
C TYR A 240 20.52 -12.01 -5.24
N HIS A 241 21.32 -11.19 -5.90
CA HIS A 241 22.79 -11.37 -5.92
C HIS A 241 23.39 -11.14 -4.53
N LYS A 242 22.90 -10.15 -3.77
CA LYS A 242 23.35 -9.92 -2.41
C LYS A 242 23.06 -11.11 -1.51
N MET A 243 21.83 -11.64 -1.54
CA MET A 243 21.43 -12.81 -0.73
C MET A 243 22.31 -14.01 -1.06
N ASN A 244 22.49 -14.34 -2.36
CA ASN A 244 23.29 -15.47 -2.76
C ASN A 244 24.79 -15.32 -2.42
N SER A 245 25.35 -14.10 -2.56
CA SER A 245 26.73 -13.84 -2.15
C SER A 245 26.95 -14.01 -0.64
N GLU A 246 25.97 -13.62 0.17
CA GLU A 246 26.03 -13.80 1.64
C GLU A 246 25.88 -15.28 2.02
N GLU A 247 24.93 -16.01 1.41
CA GLU A 247 24.72 -17.44 1.64
C GLU A 247 25.90 -18.30 1.13
N GLU A 248 26.50 -17.95 -0.03
CA GLU A 248 27.66 -18.67 -0.56
C GLU A 248 28.87 -18.56 0.38
N LYS A 249 29.13 -17.37 0.94
CA LYS A 249 30.19 -17.18 1.95
C LYS A 249 29.94 -18.06 3.20
N GLU A 250 28.71 -18.19 3.63
CA GLU A 250 28.36 -19.04 4.77
C GLU A 250 28.47 -20.53 4.41
N TRP A 251 28.05 -20.90 3.17
CA TRP A 251 28.21 -22.26 2.64
C TRP A 251 29.67 -22.68 2.63
N GLN A 252 30.58 -21.85 2.12
CA GLN A 252 32.02 -22.12 2.06
C GLN A 252 32.67 -22.29 3.44
N ARG A 253 32.09 -21.71 4.50
CA ARG A 253 32.55 -21.90 5.88
C ARG A 253 32.13 -23.24 6.49
N THR A 254 31.04 -23.83 6.01
CA THR A 254 30.39 -24.97 6.65
C THR A 254 30.48 -26.27 5.83
N HIS A 255 30.93 -26.21 4.59
CA HIS A 255 31.01 -27.36 3.67
C HIS A 255 32.39 -27.47 3.05
N ASP A 256 32.81 -28.72 2.75
CA ASP A 256 34.06 -29.00 2.04
C ASP A 256 33.98 -28.55 0.57
N ASP A 257 35.15 -28.17 -0.01
CA ASP A 257 35.29 -27.55 -1.35
C ASP A 257 34.73 -28.36 -2.52
N ASP A 258 34.36 -29.63 -2.32
CA ASP A 258 33.89 -30.51 -3.39
C ASP A 258 32.41 -30.33 -3.79
N LYS A 259 31.65 -29.49 -3.07
CA LYS A 259 30.22 -29.23 -3.38
C LYS A 259 29.99 -27.77 -3.73
N PRO A 260 29.68 -27.45 -5.00
CA PRO A 260 29.38 -26.08 -5.39
C PRO A 260 28.12 -25.59 -4.68
N TYR A 261 28.13 -24.31 -4.30
CA TYR A 261 26.94 -23.62 -3.82
C TYR A 261 25.89 -23.57 -4.93
N LYS A 262 24.63 -23.82 -4.58
CA LYS A 262 23.50 -23.70 -5.49
C LYS A 262 22.70 -22.44 -5.14
N GLU A 263 22.67 -21.49 -6.05
CA GLU A 263 21.89 -20.26 -5.91
C GLU A 263 20.43 -20.55 -5.60
N LYS A 264 19.87 -19.75 -4.68
CA LYS A 264 18.46 -19.83 -4.26
C LYS A 264 17.74 -18.59 -4.78
N LYS A 265 16.47 -18.77 -5.09
CA LYS A 265 15.61 -17.64 -5.44
C LYS A 265 15.15 -16.90 -4.19
N LEU A 266 14.83 -15.61 -4.36
CA LEU A 266 14.10 -14.86 -3.34
C LEU A 266 12.71 -15.48 -3.15
N PRO A 267 12.14 -15.47 -1.94
CA PRO A 267 10.85 -16.10 -1.69
C PRO A 267 9.73 -15.54 -2.57
N GLU A 268 9.64 -14.21 -2.67
CA GLU A 268 8.54 -13.54 -3.38
C GLU A 268 8.94 -12.16 -3.92
N ALA A 269 8.21 -11.73 -4.99
CA ALA A 269 8.13 -10.34 -5.44
C ALA A 269 6.67 -9.97 -5.75
N PHE A 270 6.39 -8.68 -5.84
CA PHE A 270 5.03 -8.16 -5.97
C PHE A 270 4.91 -7.18 -7.12
N ILE A 271 4.01 -7.44 -8.07
CA ILE A 271 3.57 -6.45 -9.05
C ILE A 271 2.57 -5.53 -8.35
N CYS A 272 2.91 -4.24 -8.25
CA CYS A 272 2.11 -3.19 -7.64
C CYS A 272 1.50 -2.27 -8.71
N SER A 273 0.38 -1.62 -8.38
CA SER A 273 -0.34 -0.75 -9.33
C SER A 273 0.40 0.55 -9.66
N GLY A 274 1.29 1.02 -8.78
CA GLY A 274 2.03 2.26 -9.02
C GLY A 274 3.08 2.58 -7.96
N GLU A 275 3.64 3.79 -8.05
CA GLU A 275 4.79 4.22 -7.23
C GLU A 275 4.53 4.17 -5.73
N ARG A 276 3.36 4.65 -5.29
CA ARG A 276 3.03 4.69 -3.86
C ARG A 276 2.76 3.31 -3.30
N ASP A 277 2.11 2.46 -4.09
CA ASP A 277 1.88 1.07 -3.69
C ASP A 277 3.19 0.29 -3.59
N SER A 278 4.14 0.57 -4.50
CA SER A 278 5.47 -0.03 -4.47
C SER A 278 6.25 0.38 -3.22
N LEU A 279 6.21 1.65 -2.83
CA LEU A 279 6.83 2.12 -1.58
C LEU A 279 6.13 1.51 -0.34
N CYS A 280 4.82 1.36 -0.37
CA CYS A 280 4.08 0.65 0.68
C CYS A 280 4.48 -0.83 0.77
N CYS A 281 4.64 -1.50 -0.37
CA CYS A 281 5.13 -2.87 -0.45
C CYS A 281 6.57 -2.98 0.10
N GLN A 282 7.47 -2.07 -0.31
CA GLN A 282 8.84 -1.96 0.19
C GLN A 282 8.88 -1.78 1.72
N SER A 283 8.01 -0.91 2.27
CA SER A 283 7.96 -0.64 3.73
C SER A 283 7.54 -1.87 4.56
N MET A 284 6.92 -2.85 3.94
CA MET A 284 6.64 -4.15 4.53
C MET A 284 7.81 -5.15 4.40
N GLY A 285 8.90 -4.76 3.71
CA GLY A 285 10.08 -5.60 3.50
C GLY A 285 9.93 -6.59 2.36
N TYR A 286 9.12 -6.29 1.35
CA TYR A 286 8.95 -7.06 0.13
C TYR A 286 9.61 -6.38 -1.06
N HIS A 287 9.76 -7.10 -2.17
CA HIS A 287 10.36 -6.62 -3.42
C HIS A 287 9.26 -6.19 -4.41
N PRO A 288 8.99 -4.87 -4.54
CA PRO A 288 7.97 -4.39 -5.47
C PRO A 288 8.50 -4.29 -6.90
N LEU A 289 7.62 -4.61 -7.85
CA LEU A 289 7.76 -4.35 -9.27
C LEU A 289 6.56 -3.52 -9.72
N TRP A 290 6.74 -2.57 -10.65
CA TRP A 290 5.60 -1.81 -11.17
C TRP A 290 5.89 -1.24 -12.56
N PHE A 291 4.84 -0.85 -13.26
CA PHE A 291 4.92 -0.37 -14.63
C PHE A 291 4.60 1.13 -14.73
N ASN A 292 5.09 1.77 -15.78
CA ASN A 292 4.88 3.20 -15.99
C ASN A 292 3.51 3.54 -16.61
N SER A 293 2.68 2.56 -16.96
CA SER A 293 1.38 2.75 -17.58
C SER A 293 0.42 1.65 -17.16
N GLU A 294 -0.84 1.99 -16.91
CA GLU A 294 -1.93 1.04 -16.70
C GLU A 294 -2.20 0.15 -17.94
N THR A 295 -1.77 0.59 -19.11
CA THR A 295 -1.89 -0.18 -20.36
C THR A 295 -0.71 -1.10 -20.62
N TYR A 296 0.28 -1.14 -19.72
CA TYR A 296 1.42 -2.03 -19.86
C TYR A 296 0.98 -3.49 -19.76
N SER A 297 1.40 -4.29 -20.72
CA SER A 297 1.18 -5.72 -20.73
C SER A 297 2.51 -6.43 -20.55
N LEU A 298 2.66 -7.22 -19.50
CA LEU A 298 3.85 -7.99 -19.22
C LEU A 298 4.08 -9.01 -20.35
N SER A 299 5.27 -9.01 -20.95
CA SER A 299 5.60 -10.01 -21.99
C SER A 299 6.05 -11.33 -21.37
N ALA A 300 6.05 -12.39 -22.19
CA ALA A 300 6.52 -13.71 -21.74
C ALA A 300 8.02 -13.72 -21.42
N GLU A 301 8.82 -12.89 -22.11
CA GLU A 301 10.25 -12.73 -21.83
C GLU A 301 10.44 -12.04 -20.49
N GLU A 302 9.72 -10.93 -20.24
CA GLU A 302 9.78 -10.19 -18.98
C GLU A 302 9.31 -11.03 -17.78
N TYR A 303 8.23 -11.80 -17.97
CA TYR A 303 7.76 -12.75 -16.94
C TYR A 303 8.84 -13.78 -16.62
N ARG A 304 9.43 -14.42 -17.65
CA ARG A 304 10.51 -15.40 -17.46
C ARG A 304 11.74 -14.78 -16.81
N GLU A 305 12.07 -13.54 -17.18
CA GLU A 305 13.18 -12.82 -16.56
C GLU A 305 12.95 -12.64 -15.05
N ILE A 306 11.77 -12.14 -14.64
CA ILE A 306 11.43 -11.99 -13.22
C ILE A 306 11.50 -13.33 -12.48
N MET A 307 10.96 -14.39 -13.08
CA MET A 307 10.89 -15.72 -12.47
C MET A 307 12.25 -16.43 -12.34
N LYS A 308 13.34 -15.86 -12.89
CA LYS A 308 14.70 -16.32 -12.58
C LYS A 308 15.09 -16.03 -11.13
N TYR A 309 14.58 -14.96 -10.56
CA TYR A 309 15.04 -14.38 -9.30
C TYR A 309 14.09 -14.70 -8.12
N VAL A 310 12.85 -15.12 -8.36
CA VAL A 310 11.83 -15.34 -7.31
C VAL A 310 11.17 -16.71 -7.43
N GLU A 311 10.74 -17.27 -6.28
CA GLU A 311 9.94 -18.48 -6.24
C GLU A 311 8.48 -18.21 -6.59
N VAL A 312 7.91 -17.12 -6.02
CA VAL A 312 6.51 -16.75 -6.21
C VAL A 312 6.41 -15.28 -6.65
N LEU A 313 5.62 -15.05 -7.69
CA LEU A 313 5.26 -13.70 -8.12
C LEU A 313 3.81 -13.42 -7.72
N TYR A 314 3.65 -12.38 -6.91
CA TYR A 314 2.33 -11.85 -6.53
C TYR A 314 1.94 -10.68 -7.41
N ASN A 315 0.63 -10.47 -7.57
CA ASN A 315 0.05 -9.28 -8.18
C ASN A 315 -0.93 -8.63 -7.20
N ILE A 316 -0.82 -7.33 -6.97
CA ILE A 316 -1.74 -6.56 -6.13
C ILE A 316 -2.41 -5.50 -7.02
N PRO A 317 -3.50 -5.84 -7.73
CA PRO A 317 -4.21 -4.88 -8.54
C PRO A 317 -5.09 -3.96 -7.70
N ASP A 318 -5.42 -2.79 -8.25
CA ASP A 318 -6.52 -1.97 -7.74
C ASP A 318 -7.83 -2.78 -7.77
N ILE A 319 -8.75 -2.46 -6.86
CA ILE A 319 -10.07 -3.10 -6.83
C ILE A 319 -11.18 -2.30 -7.53
N ASP A 320 -10.80 -1.29 -8.34
CA ASP A 320 -11.75 -0.70 -9.28
C ASP A 320 -11.97 -1.61 -10.51
N GLU A 321 -12.94 -1.26 -11.34
CA GLU A 321 -13.30 -2.06 -12.52
C GLU A 321 -12.10 -2.35 -13.45
N THR A 322 -11.29 -1.32 -13.71
CA THR A 322 -10.08 -1.46 -14.56
C THR A 322 -9.04 -2.36 -13.91
N GLY A 323 -8.76 -2.16 -12.63
CA GLY A 323 -7.78 -2.97 -11.90
C GLY A 323 -8.22 -4.43 -11.77
N ARG A 324 -9.50 -4.69 -11.50
CA ARG A 324 -10.04 -6.06 -11.48
C ARG A 324 -9.91 -6.75 -12.83
N ARG A 325 -10.32 -6.08 -13.91
CA ARG A 325 -10.19 -6.63 -15.26
C ARG A 325 -8.74 -6.93 -15.61
N LYS A 326 -7.82 -5.99 -15.37
CA LYS A 326 -6.39 -6.15 -15.66
C LYS A 326 -5.72 -7.21 -14.77
N GLY A 327 -6.07 -7.26 -13.50
CA GLY A 327 -5.59 -8.29 -12.57
C GLY A 327 -6.04 -9.69 -12.99
N THR A 328 -7.28 -9.85 -13.44
CA THR A 328 -7.81 -11.11 -13.97
C THR A 328 -7.12 -11.49 -15.28
N GLU A 329 -6.97 -10.56 -16.23
CA GLU A 329 -6.22 -10.79 -17.48
C GLU A 329 -4.80 -11.30 -17.20
N LEU A 330 -4.08 -10.67 -16.28
CA LEU A 330 -2.73 -11.06 -15.89
C LEU A 330 -2.70 -12.46 -15.28
N ALA A 331 -3.63 -12.76 -14.36
CA ALA A 331 -3.73 -14.06 -13.71
C ALA A 331 -4.03 -15.20 -14.70
N LEU A 332 -4.88 -14.96 -15.69
CA LEU A 332 -5.21 -15.95 -16.73
C LEU A 332 -4.13 -16.07 -17.81
N THR A 333 -3.30 -15.04 -17.99
CA THR A 333 -2.15 -15.09 -18.92
C THR A 333 -0.98 -15.84 -18.29
N TYR A 334 -0.69 -15.60 -17.01
CA TYR A 334 0.39 -16.24 -16.25
C TYR A 334 -0.20 -16.94 -15.03
N ILE A 335 -0.68 -18.14 -15.24
CA ILE A 335 -1.51 -18.91 -14.30
C ILE A 335 -0.84 -19.25 -12.96
N ASP A 336 0.47 -19.06 -12.85
CA ASP A 336 1.24 -19.24 -11.61
C ASP A 336 1.37 -17.95 -10.78
N ILE A 337 0.89 -16.79 -11.28
CA ILE A 337 0.86 -15.56 -10.50
C ILE A 337 -0.22 -15.65 -9.42
N HIS A 338 0.15 -15.32 -8.19
CA HIS A 338 -0.76 -15.24 -7.06
C HIS A 338 -1.39 -13.87 -6.98
N THR A 339 -2.70 -13.72 -7.16
CA THR A 339 -3.36 -12.42 -7.09
C THR A 339 -3.87 -12.15 -5.68
N VAL A 340 -3.34 -11.07 -5.07
CA VAL A 340 -3.77 -10.56 -3.77
C VAL A 340 -4.93 -9.59 -3.98
N TRP A 341 -6.16 -10.05 -3.85
CA TRP A 341 -7.33 -9.20 -3.91
C TRP A 341 -7.52 -8.45 -2.59
N LEU A 342 -7.50 -7.12 -2.65
CA LEU A 342 -7.86 -6.30 -1.51
C LEU A 342 -9.36 -6.45 -1.22
N PRO A 343 -9.79 -6.38 0.04
CA PRO A 343 -11.18 -6.61 0.41
C PRO A 343 -12.13 -5.55 -0.15
N ASP A 344 -13.31 -5.93 -0.60
CA ASP A 344 -14.32 -5.04 -1.18
C ASP A 344 -14.81 -3.95 -0.23
N TRP A 345 -14.82 -4.22 1.08
CA TRP A 345 -15.18 -3.23 2.08
C TRP A 345 -14.31 -1.97 2.01
N LEU A 346 -13.09 -2.04 1.44
CA LEU A 346 -12.21 -0.89 1.27
C LEU A 346 -12.89 0.25 0.48
N THR A 347 -13.70 -0.08 -0.52
CA THR A 347 -14.40 0.91 -1.36
C THR A 347 -15.48 1.69 -0.61
N SER A 348 -15.96 1.18 0.53
CA SER A 348 -16.92 1.89 1.37
C SER A 348 -16.29 3.08 2.11
N TYR A 349 -14.96 3.09 2.28
CA TYR A 349 -14.23 4.23 2.83
C TYR A 349 -13.81 5.18 1.70
N LYS A 350 -14.08 6.45 1.90
CA LYS A 350 -13.74 7.48 0.90
C LYS A 350 -12.34 8.04 1.15
N ASP A 351 -11.65 8.37 0.07
CA ASP A 351 -10.46 9.20 0.12
C ASP A 351 -10.86 10.68 0.34
N ASN A 352 -9.87 11.53 0.47
CA ASN A 352 -10.07 12.96 0.68
C ASN A 352 -10.79 13.67 -0.49
N ARG A 353 -10.91 13.03 -1.65
CA ARG A 353 -11.61 13.55 -2.84
C ARG A 353 -13.02 12.98 -2.98
N GLY A 354 -13.45 12.13 -2.04
CA GLY A 354 -14.74 11.46 -2.06
C GLY A 354 -14.80 10.20 -2.92
N HIS A 355 -13.67 9.75 -3.50
CA HIS A 355 -13.59 8.48 -4.23
C HIS A 355 -13.45 7.30 -3.28
N GLY A 356 -14.03 6.16 -3.64
CA GLY A 356 -13.78 4.91 -2.91
C GLY A 356 -12.31 4.56 -2.91
N ARG A 357 -11.80 4.11 -1.75
CA ARG A 357 -10.43 3.62 -1.62
C ARG A 357 -10.29 2.31 -2.37
N LYS A 358 -9.12 2.06 -3.01
CA LYS A 358 -9.01 0.98 -3.98
C LYS A 358 -7.64 0.32 -4.11
N ASP A 359 -6.60 0.96 -3.62
CA ASP A 359 -5.21 0.53 -3.81
C ASP A 359 -4.55 0.04 -2.52
N LEU A 360 -3.35 -0.54 -2.61
CA LEU A 360 -2.59 -1.06 -1.48
C LEU A 360 -2.30 0.04 -0.44
N ARG A 361 -1.92 1.24 -0.91
CA ARG A 361 -1.68 2.39 -0.03
C ARG A 361 -2.93 2.76 0.76
N ASP A 362 -4.08 2.76 0.12
CA ASP A 362 -5.37 3.03 0.76
C ASP A 362 -5.70 1.98 1.83
N TRP A 363 -5.43 0.71 1.52
CA TRP A 363 -5.63 -0.39 2.47
C TRP A 363 -4.68 -0.28 3.67
N MET A 364 -3.38 -0.01 3.43
CA MET A 364 -2.41 0.17 4.51
C MET A 364 -2.68 1.38 5.39
N ALA A 365 -3.33 2.41 4.86
CA ALA A 365 -3.78 3.55 5.67
C ALA A 365 -4.83 3.16 6.73
N LEU A 366 -5.54 2.05 6.53
CA LEU A 366 -6.56 1.52 7.45
C LEU A 366 -6.07 0.32 8.25
N ARG A 367 -5.08 -0.40 7.76
CA ARG A 367 -4.51 -1.64 8.35
C ARG A 367 -3.00 -1.50 8.46
N SER A 368 -2.50 -1.14 9.62
CA SER A 368 -1.08 -0.80 9.81
C SER A 368 -0.17 -2.00 10.12
N GLU A 369 -0.74 -3.19 10.37
CA GLU A 369 0.05 -4.37 10.74
C GLU A 369 0.40 -5.25 9.54
N LYS A 370 1.68 -5.59 9.41
CA LYS A 370 2.18 -6.55 8.41
C LYS A 370 1.43 -7.90 8.47
N LYS A 371 0.97 -8.31 9.66
CA LYS A 371 0.20 -9.54 9.85
C LYS A 371 -1.10 -9.55 9.03
N ASP A 372 -1.78 -8.41 8.90
CA ASP A 372 -3.00 -8.31 8.13
C ASP A 372 -2.74 -8.54 6.65
N PHE A 373 -1.61 -8.04 6.13
CA PHE A 373 -1.20 -8.27 4.76
C PHE A 373 -0.82 -9.74 4.52
N LYS A 374 -0.11 -10.38 5.46
CA LYS A 374 0.18 -11.82 5.39
C LYS A 374 -1.08 -12.69 5.31
N ASN A 375 -2.16 -12.27 5.97
CA ASN A 375 -3.45 -12.97 5.87
C ASN A 375 -4.06 -12.84 4.46
N LEU A 376 -3.90 -11.69 3.80
CA LEU A 376 -4.31 -11.53 2.40
C LEU A 376 -3.47 -12.40 1.47
N MET A 377 -2.15 -12.43 1.67
CA MET A 377 -1.24 -13.29 0.89
C MET A 377 -1.59 -14.76 1.03
N ALA A 378 -1.94 -15.22 2.24
CA ALA A 378 -2.31 -16.62 2.49
C ALA A 378 -3.58 -17.05 1.69
N ASN A 379 -4.43 -16.08 1.30
CA ASN A 379 -5.61 -16.32 0.48
C ASN A 379 -5.38 -16.02 -1.01
N ALA A 380 -4.19 -15.57 -1.40
CA ALA A 380 -3.85 -15.30 -2.79
C ALA A 380 -3.49 -16.63 -3.47
N LEU A 381 -4.33 -17.04 -4.42
CA LEU A 381 -4.18 -18.30 -5.14
C LEU A 381 -3.79 -18.04 -6.58
N PRO A 382 -2.96 -18.92 -7.20
CA PRO A 382 -2.73 -18.92 -8.65
C PRO A 382 -4.00 -19.33 -9.40
N ALA A 383 -4.07 -19.01 -10.69
CA ALA A 383 -5.19 -19.40 -11.55
C ALA A 383 -5.11 -20.86 -12.03
N ARG A 384 -4.02 -21.56 -11.79
CA ARG A 384 -3.87 -22.97 -12.11
C ARG A 384 -4.73 -23.84 -11.20
N PHE A 385 -4.97 -25.08 -11.64
CA PHE A 385 -5.75 -26.07 -10.88
C PHE A 385 -5.00 -27.37 -10.60
N TRP A 386 -3.68 -27.38 -10.78
CA TRP A 386 -2.82 -28.51 -10.42
C TRP A 386 -1.59 -28.06 -9.65
N VAL A 387 -1.05 -28.96 -8.85
CA VAL A 387 0.25 -28.84 -8.20
C VAL A 387 1.21 -29.87 -8.81
N GLU A 388 2.47 -29.46 -8.95
CA GLU A 388 3.56 -30.33 -9.37
C GLU A 388 4.42 -30.66 -8.16
N TRP A 389 4.76 -31.92 -7.99
CA TRP A 389 5.71 -32.33 -6.97
C TRP A 389 6.60 -33.46 -7.48
N LEU A 390 7.77 -33.60 -6.86
CA LEU A 390 8.73 -34.63 -7.18
C LEU A 390 8.53 -35.82 -6.26
N THR A 391 8.44 -37.01 -6.86
CA THR A 391 8.49 -38.26 -6.13
C THR A 391 9.91 -38.49 -5.58
N LYS A 392 10.06 -39.48 -4.67
CA LYS A 392 11.39 -39.85 -4.12
C LYS A 392 12.38 -40.25 -5.22
N ASP A 393 11.88 -40.76 -6.35
CA ASP A 393 12.68 -41.17 -7.50
C ASP A 393 12.94 -40.03 -8.49
N GLY A 394 12.62 -38.79 -8.13
CA GLY A 394 12.84 -37.60 -8.98
C GLY A 394 11.87 -37.45 -10.14
N LYS A 395 10.78 -38.23 -10.20
CA LYS A 395 9.76 -38.09 -11.26
C LYS A 395 8.76 -37.03 -10.89
N LYS A 396 8.36 -36.24 -11.90
CA LYS A 396 7.29 -35.27 -11.75
C LYS A 396 5.94 -35.97 -11.64
N LYS A 397 5.15 -35.54 -10.66
CA LYS A 397 3.78 -35.96 -10.47
C LYS A 397 2.89 -34.74 -10.35
N TYR A 398 1.70 -34.84 -10.94
CA TYR A 398 0.71 -33.78 -10.96
C TYR A 398 -0.54 -34.24 -10.20
N GLU A 399 -1.11 -33.33 -9.41
CA GLU A 399 -2.33 -33.59 -8.66
C GLU A 399 -3.24 -32.36 -8.79
N ILE A 400 -4.56 -32.56 -8.81
CA ILE A 400 -5.51 -31.47 -8.86
C ILE A 400 -5.51 -30.76 -7.50
N ASP A 401 -5.27 -29.44 -7.51
CA ASP A 401 -5.46 -28.57 -6.37
C ASP A 401 -6.88 -27.97 -6.43
N THR A 402 -7.76 -28.45 -5.58
CA THR A 402 -9.17 -28.03 -5.57
C THR A 402 -9.33 -26.52 -5.33
N ALA A 403 -8.49 -25.91 -4.47
CA ALA A 403 -8.56 -24.48 -4.21
C ALA A 403 -8.12 -23.66 -5.43
N CYS A 404 -7.05 -24.09 -6.12
CA CYS A 404 -6.61 -23.47 -7.37
C CYS A 404 -7.61 -23.68 -8.49
N LEU A 405 -8.28 -24.85 -8.58
CA LEU A 405 -9.35 -25.10 -9.53
C LEU A 405 -10.52 -24.13 -9.31
N TYR A 406 -10.95 -23.93 -8.07
CA TYR A 406 -12.02 -22.98 -7.76
C TYR A 406 -11.64 -21.55 -8.10
N ASN A 407 -10.40 -21.14 -7.82
CA ASN A 407 -9.91 -19.83 -8.22
C ASN A 407 -9.93 -19.65 -9.74
N PHE A 408 -9.44 -20.66 -10.49
CA PHE A 408 -9.48 -20.65 -11.96
C PHE A 408 -10.91 -20.55 -12.50
N LEU A 409 -11.84 -21.34 -11.97
CA LEU A 409 -13.24 -21.29 -12.37
C LEU A 409 -13.86 -19.93 -12.08
N SER A 410 -13.63 -19.39 -10.89
CA SER A 410 -14.12 -18.06 -10.49
C SER A 410 -13.60 -16.95 -11.40
N LEU A 411 -12.31 -16.96 -11.75
CA LEU A 411 -11.71 -16.01 -12.69
C LEU A 411 -12.29 -16.10 -14.11
N ASN A 412 -12.81 -17.26 -14.49
CA ASN A 412 -13.48 -17.48 -15.78
C ASN A 412 -15.00 -17.29 -15.71
N GLY A 413 -15.52 -16.65 -14.66
CA GLY A 413 -16.94 -16.32 -14.54
C GLY A 413 -17.84 -17.44 -14.03
N PHE A 414 -17.25 -18.54 -13.52
CA PHE A 414 -18.03 -19.58 -12.83
C PHE A 414 -18.22 -19.16 -11.36
N HIS A 415 -19.44 -19.28 -10.87
CA HIS A 415 -19.77 -18.99 -9.48
C HIS A 415 -20.39 -20.24 -8.84
N ALA A 416 -19.97 -20.51 -7.61
CA ALA A 416 -20.62 -21.53 -6.79
C ALA A 416 -21.97 -20.99 -6.32
N LEU A 417 -23.04 -21.70 -6.63
CA LEU A 417 -24.34 -21.51 -6.01
C LEU A 417 -24.46 -22.51 -4.86
N LYS A 418 -24.76 -21.97 -3.68
CA LYS A 418 -25.11 -22.82 -2.53
C LYS A 418 -26.60 -23.09 -2.61
N ASP A 419 -26.98 -24.34 -2.83
CA ASP A 419 -28.33 -24.77 -2.58
C ASP A 419 -28.53 -24.88 -1.05
N ASP A 420 -29.55 -24.21 -0.52
CA ASP A 420 -29.88 -24.22 0.92
C ASP A 420 -30.22 -25.63 1.45
N ASN A 421 -30.45 -26.60 0.57
CA ASN A 421 -30.74 -27.97 0.88
C ASN A 421 -29.60 -28.97 0.60
N SER A 422 -28.45 -28.50 0.16
CA SER A 422 -27.30 -29.34 -0.20
C SER A 422 -26.02 -28.83 0.44
N ASP A 423 -25.24 -29.74 1.01
CA ASP A 423 -23.90 -29.44 1.54
C ASP A 423 -22.85 -29.29 0.43
N ASN A 424 -23.19 -29.62 -0.82
CA ASN A 424 -22.31 -29.52 -1.98
C ASN A 424 -22.65 -28.31 -2.84
N PRO A 425 -21.73 -27.37 -3.08
CA PRO A 425 -21.98 -26.26 -3.99
C PRO A 425 -22.02 -26.75 -5.45
N GLU A 426 -23.04 -26.31 -6.18
CA GLU A 426 -23.09 -26.46 -7.63
C GLU A 426 -22.48 -25.26 -8.34
N TYR A 427 -21.70 -25.51 -9.40
CA TYR A 427 -21.03 -24.48 -10.18
C TYR A 427 -21.75 -24.19 -11.48
N LEU A 428 -22.19 -22.97 -11.67
CA LEU A 428 -22.81 -22.51 -12.90
C LEU A 428 -21.95 -21.46 -13.59
N SER A 429 -21.82 -21.53 -14.90
CA SER A 429 -21.21 -20.49 -15.72
C SER A 429 -22.21 -19.36 -15.96
N LEU A 430 -21.85 -18.12 -15.64
CA LEU A 430 -22.66 -16.93 -15.94
C LEU A 430 -22.49 -16.44 -17.38
N ILE A 431 -21.68 -17.08 -18.20
CA ILE A 431 -21.44 -16.65 -19.60
C ILE A 431 -22.66 -16.89 -20.50
N HIS A 432 -23.64 -17.62 -20.03
CA HIS A 432 -24.83 -17.99 -20.81
C HIS A 432 -26.17 -17.53 -20.20
N ILE A 433 -26.14 -16.53 -19.31
CA ILE A 433 -27.38 -15.93 -18.78
C ILE A 433 -27.58 -14.54 -19.37
#